data_a069ea339b709205f16eb6878852d268
#
_entry.id   a069ea339b709205f16eb6878852d268
#
_cell.length_a   1.000
_cell.length_b   1.000
_cell.length_c   1.000
_cell.angle_alpha   90.00
_cell.angle_beta   90.00
_cell.angle_gamma   90.00
#
_symmetry.space_group_name_H-M   'P 1'
#
loop_
_entity.id
_entity.type
_entity.pdbx_description
1 polymer ?
#
loop_
_entity_poly.entity_id
_entity_poly.type
_entity_poly.pdbx_seq_one_letter_code
_entity_poly.pdbx_strand_id
1 'polypeptide(L)'
;LHRSNIIYFMNGDPGHFGPNSMMWKVNKEITVLFGGARALLMHAAHPLIAAGARQTSFYQRDPWKRLIRTLSLQNSVTFGTIEEANDSATRINKLHEVINGEDEITGGYYDALDHEQLLWVHACLQLSSIYFYEKTVRKLTKEEKDTYHEENILSAKLVLIDIDKMPKTHEELKNWVVKKLSLIHISEPTRPFHI
;
A
#
# COMPACT_ATOMS: atom_id res chain seq x y z
N LEU A 1 12.31 -20.92 11.29
CA LEU A 1 12.84 -19.66 10.68
C LEU A 1 13.82 -19.86 9.52
N HIS A 2 14.17 -21.09 9.14
CA HIS A 2 15.20 -21.33 8.11
C HIS A 2 14.71 -22.01 6.83
N ARG A 3 13.50 -22.51 6.74
CA ARG A 3 13.05 -23.27 5.56
C ARG A 3 12.60 -22.39 4.39
N SER A 4 12.01 -21.23 4.66
CA SER A 4 11.55 -20.32 3.58
C SER A 4 12.71 -19.67 2.81
N ASN A 5 13.78 -19.27 3.50
CA ASN A 5 14.95 -18.66 2.87
C ASN A 5 15.72 -19.65 1.96
N ILE A 6 15.67 -20.95 2.27
CA ILE A 6 16.37 -21.98 1.49
C ILE A 6 15.69 -22.21 0.12
N ILE A 7 14.37 -22.11 0.06
CA ILE A 7 13.60 -22.35 -1.19
C ILE A 7 13.87 -21.24 -2.21
N TYR A 8 13.96 -19.97 -1.78
CA TYR A 8 14.26 -18.85 -2.69
C TYR A 8 15.68 -18.92 -3.28
N PHE A 9 16.66 -19.36 -2.51
CA PHE A 9 18.02 -19.55 -3.01
C PHE A 9 18.16 -20.75 -3.98
N MET A 10 17.24 -21.69 -3.95
CA MET A 10 17.30 -22.88 -4.82
C MET A 10 16.81 -22.60 -6.25
N ASN A 11 16.02 -21.55 -6.49
CA ASN A 11 15.49 -21.22 -7.82
C ASN A 11 16.33 -20.18 -8.59
N GLY A 12 17.42 -19.68 -8.04
CA GLY A 12 18.36 -18.79 -8.74
C GLY A 12 17.87 -17.37 -9.01
N ASP A 13 16.61 -17.04 -8.71
CA ASP A 13 16.03 -15.69 -8.84
C ASP A 13 15.75 -15.10 -7.45
N PRO A 14 16.54 -14.11 -6.98
CA PRO A 14 16.33 -13.47 -5.69
C PRO A 14 15.13 -12.50 -5.67
N GLY A 15 14.41 -12.35 -6.78
CA GLY A 15 13.37 -11.34 -6.92
C GLY A 15 13.94 -9.92 -7.00
N HIS A 16 13.05 -8.95 -6.78
CA HIS A 16 13.43 -7.53 -6.76
C HIS A 16 14.23 -7.15 -5.51
N PHE A 17 14.01 -7.85 -4.40
CA PHE A 17 14.61 -7.52 -3.11
C PHE A 17 15.24 -8.76 -2.48
N GLY A 18 16.52 -8.70 -2.21
CA GLY A 18 17.23 -9.74 -1.48
C GLY A 18 17.07 -9.58 0.04
N PRO A 19 17.53 -10.58 0.83
CA PRO A 19 17.41 -10.58 2.31
C PRO A 19 18.10 -9.41 3.00
N ASN A 20 18.99 -8.71 2.31
CA ASN A 20 19.73 -7.56 2.84
C ASN A 20 19.01 -6.22 2.62
N SER A 21 17.97 -6.18 1.78
CA SER A 21 17.18 -4.97 1.53
C SER A 21 16.38 -4.56 2.77
N MET A 22 15.99 -3.29 2.83
CA MET A 22 15.10 -2.79 3.87
C MET A 22 13.67 -3.31 3.69
N MET A 23 13.21 -3.47 2.43
CA MET A 23 11.94 -4.10 2.10
C MET A 23 11.84 -5.49 2.71
N TRP A 24 12.86 -6.32 2.53
CA TRP A 24 12.88 -7.66 3.13
C TRP A 24 12.92 -7.62 4.65
N LYS A 25 13.83 -6.81 5.23
CA LYS A 25 14.02 -6.69 6.69
C LYS A 25 12.76 -6.25 7.41
N VAL A 26 12.04 -5.29 6.86
CA VAL A 26 10.79 -4.76 7.46
C VAL A 26 9.64 -5.74 7.27
N ASN A 27 9.40 -6.18 6.02
CA ASN A 27 8.18 -6.93 5.71
C ASN A 27 8.21 -8.40 6.13
N LYS A 28 9.37 -8.98 6.50
CA LYS A 28 9.45 -10.33 7.06
C LYS A 28 8.88 -10.44 8.49
N GLU A 29 8.74 -9.33 9.19
CA GLU A 29 8.28 -9.32 10.57
C GLU A 29 6.76 -9.53 10.63
N ILE A 30 6.34 -10.58 11.34
CA ILE A 30 4.92 -10.99 11.43
C ILE A 30 4.03 -9.84 11.92
N THR A 31 4.54 -8.99 12.79
CA THR A 31 3.80 -7.85 13.36
C THR A 31 3.50 -6.77 12.34
N VAL A 32 4.26 -6.69 11.25
CA VAL A 32 4.02 -5.75 10.15
C VAL A 32 2.71 -6.07 9.40
N LEU A 33 2.22 -7.32 9.47
CA LEU A 33 0.90 -7.69 8.92
C LEU A 33 -0.25 -6.88 9.54
N PHE A 34 -0.13 -6.46 10.80
CA PHE A 34 -1.12 -5.56 11.42
C PHE A 34 -1.13 -4.16 10.78
N GLY A 35 -0.04 -3.80 10.09
CA GLY A 35 0.03 -2.60 9.27
C GLY A 35 -1.02 -2.59 8.15
N GLY A 36 -1.38 -3.75 7.62
CA GLY A 36 -2.44 -3.88 6.62
C GLY A 36 -3.80 -3.41 7.14
N ALA A 37 -4.18 -3.77 8.36
CA ALA A 37 -5.42 -3.31 8.98
C ALA A 37 -5.42 -1.79 9.18
N ARG A 38 -4.31 -1.21 9.68
CA ARG A 38 -4.15 0.24 9.80
C ARG A 38 -4.26 0.93 8.44
N ALA A 39 -3.61 0.41 7.43
CA ALA A 39 -3.66 0.96 6.08
C ALA A 39 -5.09 0.96 5.53
N LEU A 40 -5.86 -0.12 5.72
CA LEU A 40 -7.26 -0.18 5.30
C LEU A 40 -8.13 0.89 5.96
N LEU A 41 -7.93 1.19 7.24
CA LEU A 41 -8.62 2.29 7.93
C LEU A 41 -8.24 3.65 7.31
N MET A 42 -6.96 3.86 7.00
CA MET A 42 -6.50 5.08 6.32
C MET A 42 -7.05 5.18 4.90
N HIS A 43 -7.16 4.07 4.16
CA HIS A 43 -7.81 4.06 2.84
C HIS A 43 -9.27 4.49 2.94
N ALA A 44 -9.99 3.99 3.94
CA ALA A 44 -11.40 4.33 4.15
C ALA A 44 -11.63 5.80 4.55
N ALA A 45 -10.60 6.48 5.08
CA ALA A 45 -10.68 7.91 5.39
C ALA A 45 -10.72 8.79 4.13
N HIS A 46 -10.25 8.28 2.97
CA HIS A 46 -10.28 9.03 1.72
C HIS A 46 -11.62 8.79 0.98
N PRO A 47 -12.44 9.84 0.71
CA PRO A 47 -13.81 9.66 0.18
C PRO A 47 -13.85 8.89 -1.14
N LEU A 48 -12.98 9.23 -2.10
CA LEU A 48 -12.93 8.58 -3.43
C LEU A 48 -12.45 7.13 -3.35
N ILE A 49 -11.50 6.83 -2.46
CA ILE A 49 -11.08 5.43 -2.22
C ILE A 49 -12.22 4.64 -1.58
N ALA A 50 -12.95 5.24 -0.64
CA ALA A 50 -14.13 4.62 -0.04
C ALA A 50 -15.24 4.39 -1.08
N ALA A 51 -15.43 5.32 -2.04
CA ALA A 51 -16.36 5.19 -3.15
C ALA A 51 -16.04 3.98 -4.04
N GLY A 52 -14.81 3.88 -4.54
CA GLY A 52 -14.36 2.72 -5.32
C GLY A 52 -14.44 1.40 -4.55
N ALA A 53 -14.19 1.43 -3.25
CA ALA A 53 -14.35 0.26 -2.40
C ALA A 53 -15.83 -0.17 -2.27
N ARG A 54 -16.80 0.76 -2.23
CA ARG A 54 -18.23 0.47 -2.24
C ARG A 54 -18.68 -0.17 -3.54
N GLN A 55 -18.23 0.35 -4.69
CA GLN A 55 -18.58 -0.20 -6.01
C GLN A 55 -18.21 -1.69 -6.11
N THR A 56 -17.05 -2.07 -5.62
CA THR A 56 -16.60 -3.47 -5.70
C THR A 56 -17.34 -4.41 -4.75
N SER A 57 -18.17 -3.89 -3.83
CA SER A 57 -18.89 -4.61 -2.77
C SER A 57 -18.04 -5.56 -1.89
N PHE A 58 -16.77 -5.76 -2.21
CA PHE A 58 -15.84 -6.59 -1.42
C PHE A 58 -15.58 -6.02 -0.03
N TYR A 59 -15.65 -4.69 0.12
CA TYR A 59 -15.46 -4.04 1.41
C TYR A 59 -16.51 -4.47 2.45
N GLN A 60 -17.76 -4.59 2.03
CA GLN A 60 -18.86 -4.96 2.91
C GLN A 60 -19.02 -6.47 3.09
N ARG A 61 -18.72 -7.26 2.04
CA ARG A 61 -18.94 -8.71 2.05
C ARG A 61 -17.79 -9.50 2.60
N ASP A 62 -16.55 -9.09 2.33
CA ASP A 62 -15.36 -9.83 2.78
C ASP A 62 -14.12 -8.92 2.88
N PRO A 63 -14.00 -8.13 3.97
CA PRO A 63 -12.84 -7.26 4.18
C PRO A 63 -11.53 -8.06 4.33
N TRP A 64 -11.62 -9.29 4.82
CA TRP A 64 -10.46 -10.19 4.95
C TRP A 64 -9.90 -10.60 3.59
N LYS A 65 -10.75 -10.86 2.62
CA LYS A 65 -10.32 -11.21 1.26
C LYS A 65 -9.57 -10.06 0.59
N ARG A 66 -10.02 -8.81 0.81
CA ARG A 66 -9.31 -7.62 0.35
C ARG A 66 -7.93 -7.49 1.01
N LEU A 67 -7.86 -7.64 2.34
CA LEU A 67 -6.61 -7.62 3.08
C LEU A 67 -5.64 -8.69 2.57
N ILE A 68 -6.10 -9.93 2.44
CA ILE A 68 -5.27 -11.04 1.95
C ILE A 68 -4.74 -10.76 0.54
N ARG A 69 -5.56 -10.23 -0.37
CA ARG A 69 -5.10 -9.87 -1.72
C ARG A 69 -4.00 -8.80 -1.71
N THR A 70 -4.17 -7.76 -0.89
CA THR A 70 -3.17 -6.70 -0.74
C THR A 70 -1.87 -7.26 -0.16
N LEU A 71 -1.97 -8.08 0.88
CA LEU A 71 -0.80 -8.75 1.48
C LEU A 71 -0.14 -9.74 0.51
N SER A 72 -0.91 -10.45 -0.31
CA SER A 72 -0.37 -11.36 -1.32
C SER A 72 0.44 -10.61 -2.38
N LEU A 73 -0.04 -9.46 -2.86
CA LEU A 73 0.74 -8.61 -3.77
C LEU A 73 2.03 -8.13 -3.09
N GLN A 74 1.91 -7.59 -1.88
CA GLN A 74 3.06 -7.11 -1.11
C GLN A 74 4.11 -8.22 -0.91
N ASN A 75 3.65 -9.43 -0.58
CA ASN A 75 4.53 -10.58 -0.40
C ASN A 75 5.19 -11.02 -1.71
N SER A 76 4.44 -11.09 -2.83
CA SER A 76 5.00 -11.43 -4.14
C SER A 76 6.06 -10.42 -4.59
N VAL A 77 5.82 -9.13 -4.38
CA VAL A 77 6.79 -8.07 -4.72
C VAL A 77 8.02 -8.12 -3.83
N THR A 78 7.86 -8.42 -2.53
CA THR A 78 8.96 -8.38 -1.56
C THR A 78 9.78 -9.66 -1.54
N PHE A 79 9.14 -10.82 -1.66
CA PHE A 79 9.74 -12.14 -1.40
C PHE A 79 9.67 -13.10 -2.58
N GLY A 80 8.87 -12.78 -3.61
CA GLY A 80 8.69 -13.59 -4.79
C GLY A 80 9.78 -13.38 -5.83
N THR A 81 9.76 -14.22 -6.87
CA THR A 81 10.57 -14.02 -8.06
C THR A 81 10.12 -12.77 -8.83
N ILE A 82 10.93 -12.31 -9.77
CA ILE A 82 10.55 -11.19 -10.66
C ILE A 82 9.28 -11.52 -11.43
N GLU A 83 9.14 -12.75 -11.90
CA GLU A 83 7.94 -13.22 -12.62
C GLU A 83 6.69 -13.18 -11.73
N GLU A 84 6.76 -13.73 -10.51
CA GLU A 84 5.64 -13.71 -9.54
C GLU A 84 5.21 -12.30 -9.17
N ALA A 85 6.17 -11.37 -8.99
CA ALA A 85 5.91 -9.98 -8.71
C ALA A 85 5.17 -9.28 -9.86
N ASN A 86 5.66 -9.46 -11.10
CA ASN A 86 5.06 -8.89 -12.31
C ASN A 86 3.66 -9.45 -12.58
N ASP A 87 3.47 -10.75 -12.40
CA ASP A 87 2.16 -11.41 -12.56
C ASP A 87 1.15 -10.90 -11.54
N SER A 88 1.57 -10.73 -10.30
CA SER A 88 0.71 -10.20 -9.23
C SER A 88 0.34 -8.75 -9.50
N ALA A 89 1.28 -7.92 -9.94
CA ALA A 89 1.04 -6.54 -10.32
C ALA A 89 0.09 -6.44 -11.53
N THR A 90 0.30 -7.26 -12.55
CA THR A 90 -0.57 -7.30 -13.74
C THR A 90 -2.02 -7.66 -13.38
N ARG A 91 -2.21 -8.64 -12.49
CA ARG A 91 -3.56 -9.01 -12.01
C ARG A 91 -4.25 -7.87 -11.26
N ILE A 92 -3.51 -7.15 -10.41
CA ILE A 92 -4.05 -6.01 -9.65
C ILE A 92 -4.37 -4.85 -10.59
N ASN A 93 -3.49 -4.51 -11.52
CA ASN A 93 -3.71 -3.43 -12.48
C ASN A 93 -4.97 -3.68 -13.33
N LYS A 94 -5.17 -4.91 -13.82
CA LYS A 94 -6.40 -5.29 -14.53
C LYS A 94 -7.67 -5.16 -13.68
N LEU A 95 -7.58 -5.42 -12.37
CA LEU A 95 -8.72 -5.19 -11.47
C LEU A 95 -9.02 -3.70 -11.30
N HIS A 96 -7.99 -2.84 -11.32
CA HIS A 96 -8.17 -1.40 -11.18
C HIS A 96 -8.82 -0.77 -12.43
N GLU A 97 -8.58 -1.29 -13.64
CA GLU A 97 -9.14 -0.77 -14.90
C GLU A 97 -10.67 -0.64 -14.89
N VAL A 98 -11.37 -1.48 -14.13
CA VAL A 98 -12.83 -1.51 -14.07
C VAL A 98 -13.42 -0.79 -12.85
N ILE A 99 -12.56 -0.20 -12.00
CA ILE A 99 -12.98 0.49 -10.77
C ILE A 99 -12.90 2.00 -11.00
N ASN A 100 -13.94 2.57 -11.56
CA ASN A 100 -14.09 4.00 -11.76
C ASN A 100 -15.57 4.39 -11.79
N GLY A 101 -15.87 5.65 -11.55
CA GLY A 101 -17.25 6.15 -11.58
C GLY A 101 -17.41 7.43 -10.77
N GLU A 102 -18.66 7.88 -10.63
CA GLU A 102 -19.02 9.00 -9.77
C GLU A 102 -19.50 8.50 -8.41
N ASP A 103 -19.04 9.13 -7.35
CA ASP A 103 -19.51 8.85 -6.00
C ASP A 103 -20.85 9.54 -5.75
N GLU A 104 -21.92 8.77 -5.57
CA GLU A 104 -23.28 9.27 -5.31
C GLU A 104 -23.37 10.16 -4.07
N ILE A 105 -22.42 10.07 -3.15
CA ILE A 105 -22.45 10.81 -1.89
C ILE A 105 -21.76 12.17 -2.03
N THR A 106 -20.60 12.22 -2.70
CA THR A 106 -19.77 13.44 -2.82
C THR A 106 -19.88 14.10 -4.19
N GLY A 107 -20.40 13.38 -5.20
CA GLY A 107 -20.39 13.80 -6.61
C GLY A 107 -18.97 13.80 -7.23
N GLY A 108 -17.98 13.30 -6.49
CA GLY A 108 -16.60 13.24 -6.99
C GLY A 108 -16.37 12.03 -7.89
N TYR A 109 -15.58 12.21 -8.95
CA TYR A 109 -15.16 11.10 -9.79
C TYR A 109 -14.01 10.35 -9.15
N TYR A 110 -14.13 9.03 -9.05
CA TYR A 110 -13.06 8.15 -8.59
C TYR A 110 -12.57 7.26 -9.73
N ASP A 111 -11.26 7.00 -9.73
CA ASP A 111 -10.61 6.10 -10.66
C ASP A 111 -9.47 5.39 -9.93
N ALA A 112 -9.53 4.05 -9.87
CA ALA A 112 -8.51 3.26 -9.20
C ALA A 112 -7.14 3.31 -9.91
N LEU A 113 -7.05 3.87 -11.11
CA LEU A 113 -5.80 4.16 -11.82
C LEU A 113 -5.35 5.62 -11.70
N ASP A 114 -6.13 6.47 -11.03
CA ASP A 114 -5.70 7.85 -10.75
C ASP A 114 -4.43 7.86 -9.87
N HIS A 115 -3.45 8.65 -10.28
CA HIS A 115 -2.15 8.71 -9.62
C HIS A 115 -2.25 9.05 -8.14
N GLU A 116 -3.04 10.05 -7.76
CA GLU A 116 -3.14 10.47 -6.35
C GLU A 116 -3.82 9.42 -5.49
N GLN A 117 -4.83 8.73 -6.04
CA GLN A 117 -5.53 7.65 -5.34
C GLN A 117 -4.63 6.42 -5.16
N LEU A 118 -3.88 6.03 -6.20
CA LEU A 118 -2.88 4.96 -6.12
C LEU A 118 -1.78 5.31 -5.11
N LEU A 119 -1.24 6.53 -5.18
CA LEU A 119 -0.20 7.00 -4.26
C LEU A 119 -0.71 7.02 -2.82
N TRP A 120 -1.97 7.44 -2.59
CA TRP A 120 -2.57 7.38 -1.25
C TRP A 120 -2.57 5.96 -0.68
N VAL A 121 -3.06 4.99 -1.45
CA VAL A 121 -3.11 3.58 -1.02
C VAL A 121 -1.72 3.06 -0.73
N HIS A 122 -0.76 3.30 -1.62
CA HIS A 122 0.63 2.87 -1.47
C HIS A 122 1.32 3.50 -0.25
N ALA A 123 1.17 4.82 -0.08
CA ALA A 123 1.73 5.54 1.06
C ALA A 123 1.18 5.04 2.40
N CYS A 124 -0.12 4.76 2.48
CA CYS A 124 -0.74 4.22 3.69
C CYS A 124 -0.16 2.84 4.06
N LEU A 125 0.09 1.97 3.08
CA LEU A 125 0.74 0.67 3.30
C LEU A 125 2.17 0.85 3.79
N GLN A 126 2.97 1.65 3.09
CA GLN A 126 4.36 1.91 3.44
C GLN A 126 4.51 2.49 4.86
N LEU A 127 3.77 3.55 5.18
CA LEU A 127 3.82 4.19 6.49
C LEU A 127 3.32 3.27 7.60
N SER A 128 2.36 2.39 7.31
CA SER A 128 1.85 1.43 8.29
C SER A 128 2.85 0.32 8.57
N SER A 129 3.57 -0.15 7.58
CA SER A 129 4.65 -1.14 7.75
C SER A 129 5.76 -0.60 8.66
N ILE A 130 6.27 0.62 8.36
CA ILE A 130 7.27 1.27 9.23
C ILE A 130 6.73 1.48 10.64
N TYR A 131 5.49 1.96 10.79
CA TYR A 131 4.89 2.19 12.09
C TYR A 131 4.90 0.94 12.98
N PHE A 132 4.43 -0.21 12.46
CA PHE A 132 4.39 -1.45 13.22
C PHE A 132 5.78 -2.01 13.47
N TYR A 133 6.68 -1.96 12.49
CA TYR A 133 8.07 -2.35 12.69
C TYR A 133 8.73 -1.55 13.84
N GLU A 134 8.57 -0.24 13.84
CA GLU A 134 9.14 0.63 14.89
C GLU A 134 8.50 0.43 16.28
N LYS A 135 7.26 -0.04 16.33
CA LYS A 135 6.57 -0.33 17.60
C LYS A 135 6.92 -1.67 18.19
N THR A 136 7.32 -2.63 17.37
CA THR A 136 7.44 -4.04 17.80
C THR A 136 8.84 -4.61 17.67
N VAL A 137 9.69 -4.03 16.83
CA VAL A 137 11.06 -4.51 16.60
C VAL A 137 12.08 -3.50 17.11
N ARG A 138 12.27 -2.38 16.39
CA ARG A 138 13.15 -1.29 16.77
C ARG A 138 12.88 -0.02 15.99
N LYS A 139 13.40 1.09 16.46
CA LYS A 139 13.40 2.32 15.68
C LYS A 139 14.31 2.21 14.46
N LEU A 140 13.87 2.77 13.35
CA LEU A 140 14.65 2.94 12.14
C LEU A 140 15.32 4.31 12.13
N THR A 141 16.56 4.38 11.63
CA THR A 141 17.21 5.66 11.37
C THR A 141 16.53 6.39 10.21
N LYS A 142 16.87 7.65 10.01
CA LYS A 142 16.38 8.41 8.85
C LYS A 142 16.81 7.74 7.54
N GLU A 143 18.06 7.35 7.45
CA GLU A 143 18.65 6.69 6.28
C GLU A 143 17.96 5.36 5.98
N GLU A 144 17.66 4.55 7.00
CA GLU A 144 16.95 3.28 6.83
C GLU A 144 15.52 3.49 6.31
N LYS A 145 14.83 4.55 6.77
CA LYS A 145 13.49 4.92 6.27
C LYS A 145 13.53 5.40 4.84
N ASP A 146 14.51 6.22 4.50
CA ASP A 146 14.69 6.73 3.14
C ASP A 146 15.05 5.57 2.19
N THR A 147 15.94 4.64 2.58
CA THR A 147 16.25 3.41 1.82
C THR A 147 14.99 2.55 1.62
N TYR A 148 14.20 2.34 2.69
CA TYR A 148 12.93 1.61 2.56
C TYR A 148 11.97 2.30 1.60
N HIS A 149 11.93 3.63 1.60
CA HIS A 149 11.12 4.42 0.67
C HIS A 149 11.61 4.27 -0.77
N GLU A 150 12.90 4.39 -1.02
CA GLU A 150 13.51 4.20 -2.35
C GLU A 150 13.20 2.81 -2.92
N GLU A 151 13.34 1.76 -2.12
CA GLU A 151 13.00 0.39 -2.51
C GLU A 151 11.48 0.26 -2.81
N ASN A 152 10.60 0.96 -2.08
CA ASN A 152 9.16 1.01 -2.34
C ASN A 152 8.78 1.73 -3.64
N ILE A 153 9.63 2.58 -4.20
CA ILE A 153 9.40 3.22 -5.51
C ILE A 153 9.25 2.15 -6.60
N LEU A 154 10.01 1.06 -6.53
CA LEU A 154 9.83 -0.05 -7.46
C LEU A 154 8.44 -0.69 -7.34
N SER A 155 7.97 -0.92 -6.12
CA SER A 155 6.60 -1.43 -5.88
C SER A 155 5.54 -0.47 -6.42
N ALA A 156 5.73 0.84 -6.26
CA ALA A 156 4.86 1.87 -6.78
C ALA A 156 4.79 1.83 -8.33
N LYS A 157 5.93 1.68 -8.99
CA LYS A 157 6.02 1.55 -10.43
C LYS A 157 5.26 0.33 -10.95
N LEU A 158 5.34 -0.80 -10.27
CA LEU A 158 4.63 -2.03 -10.64
C LEU A 158 3.11 -1.86 -10.63
N VAL A 159 2.58 -1.00 -9.77
CA VAL A 159 1.15 -0.68 -9.69
C VAL A 159 0.78 0.63 -10.39
N LEU A 160 1.54 1.03 -11.39
CA LEU A 160 1.29 2.15 -12.31
C LEU A 160 1.28 3.54 -11.66
N ILE A 161 1.91 3.72 -10.50
CA ILE A 161 2.10 5.05 -9.94
C ILE A 161 3.18 5.79 -10.72
N ASP A 162 2.90 7.05 -11.08
CA ASP A 162 3.87 7.95 -11.72
C ASP A 162 4.97 8.32 -10.70
N ILE A 163 6.12 7.66 -10.81
CA ILE A 163 7.23 7.80 -9.86
C ILE A 163 7.87 9.19 -9.90
N ASP A 164 7.74 9.92 -11.00
CA ASP A 164 8.29 11.27 -11.13
C ASP A 164 7.53 12.29 -10.26
N LYS A 165 6.27 11.98 -9.96
CA LYS A 165 5.40 12.78 -9.09
C LYS A 165 5.39 12.32 -7.63
N MET A 166 6.10 11.23 -7.30
CA MET A 166 6.18 10.76 -5.93
C MET A 166 7.06 11.68 -5.06
N PRO A 167 6.73 11.83 -3.76
CA PRO A 167 7.67 12.37 -2.79
C PRO A 167 9.02 11.63 -2.85
N LYS A 168 10.12 12.34 -2.66
CA LYS A 168 11.47 11.78 -2.84
C LYS A 168 12.04 11.11 -1.59
N THR A 169 11.50 11.43 -0.42
CA THR A 169 11.95 10.91 0.87
C THR A 169 10.79 10.38 1.69
N HIS A 170 11.10 9.54 2.67
CA HIS A 170 10.09 9.07 3.64
C HIS A 170 9.37 10.21 4.36
N GLU A 171 10.09 11.25 4.76
CA GLU A 171 9.50 12.39 5.46
C GLU A 171 8.60 13.23 4.55
N GLU A 172 8.98 13.43 3.29
CA GLU A 172 8.12 14.09 2.30
C GLU A 172 6.83 13.28 2.07
N LEU A 173 6.92 11.95 1.96
CA LEU A 173 5.75 11.08 1.81
C LEU A 173 4.82 11.19 3.01
N LYS A 174 5.36 11.18 4.22
CA LYS A 174 4.61 11.34 5.46
C LYS A 174 3.90 12.71 5.51
N ASN A 175 4.62 13.78 5.15
CA ASN A 175 4.07 15.14 5.12
C ASN A 175 2.97 15.27 4.05
N TRP A 176 3.14 14.64 2.90
CA TRP A 176 2.12 14.56 1.87
C TRP A 176 0.83 13.89 2.39
N VAL A 177 0.96 12.75 3.09
CA VAL A 177 -0.21 12.05 3.69
C VAL A 177 -0.88 12.90 4.75
N VAL A 178 -0.13 13.56 5.63
CA VAL A 178 -0.69 14.46 6.68
C VAL A 178 -1.44 15.62 6.04
N LYS A 179 -0.88 16.23 5.01
CA LYS A 179 -1.53 17.32 4.27
C LYS A 179 -2.85 16.85 3.61
N LYS A 180 -2.85 15.68 2.98
CA LYS A 180 -4.07 15.12 2.38
C LYS A 180 -5.14 14.82 3.43
N LEU A 181 -4.78 14.25 4.57
CA LEU A 181 -5.72 14.01 5.68
C LEU A 181 -6.35 15.32 6.18
N SER A 182 -5.55 16.37 6.33
CA SER A 182 -6.07 17.68 6.76
C SER A 182 -7.09 18.24 5.76
N LEU A 183 -6.82 18.12 4.46
CA LEU A 183 -7.74 18.59 3.41
C LEU A 183 -9.05 17.78 3.37
N ILE A 184 -8.99 16.48 3.57
CA ILE A 184 -10.17 15.61 3.64
C ILE A 184 -11.09 16.02 4.80
N HIS A 185 -10.53 16.34 5.96
CA HIS A 185 -11.32 16.77 7.12
C HIS A 185 -11.88 18.19 7.00
N ILE A 186 -11.23 19.08 6.26
CA ILE A 186 -11.70 20.46 6.05
C ILE A 186 -12.81 20.52 4.98
N SER A 187 -12.74 19.69 3.95
CA SER A 187 -13.68 19.67 2.83
C SER A 187 -14.98 18.89 3.12
N GLU A 188 -15.07 18.16 4.23
CA GLU A 188 -16.31 17.54 4.70
C GLU A 188 -16.86 18.31 5.93
N PRO A 189 -17.65 19.39 5.73
CA PRO A 189 -18.33 20.02 6.85
C PRO A 189 -19.40 19.04 7.38
N THR A 190 -19.15 18.54 8.58
CA THR A 190 -20.12 17.91 9.47
C THR A 190 -21.20 17.06 8.79
N ARG A 191 -20.86 15.82 8.44
CA ARG A 191 -21.89 14.80 8.23
C ARG A 191 -22.55 14.52 9.59
N PRO A 192 -23.87 14.70 9.74
CA PRO A 192 -24.54 14.15 10.89
C PRO A 192 -24.35 12.63 10.84
N PHE A 193 -23.83 12.05 11.93
CA PHE A 193 -23.87 10.61 12.13
C PHE A 193 -25.35 10.19 12.18
N HIS A 194 -25.85 9.66 11.08
CA HIS A 194 -27.07 8.87 11.13
C HIS A 194 -26.71 7.50 11.68
N ILE A 195 -27.01 7.33 12.96
CA ILE A 195 -27.01 6.03 13.66
C ILE A 195 -28.14 5.17 13.09
#